data_e93db20ea581425e34c2180afb94953e
#
_entry.id   e93db20ea581425e34c2180afb94953e
#
_cell.length_a   1.000
_cell.length_b   1.000
_cell.length_c   1.000
_cell.angle_alpha   90.00
_cell.angle_beta   90.00
_cell.angle_gamma   90.00
#
_symmetry.space_group_name_H-M   'P 1'
#
loop_
_entity.id
_entity.type
_entity.pdbx_description
1 polymer ?
#
loop_
_entity_poly.entity_id
_entity_poly.type
_entity_poly.pdbx_seq_one_letter_code
_entity_poly.pdbx_strand_id
1 'polypeptide(L)'
;MSAATNTTTTPPDYDLLIIGAGIAGLAAGRMAQRAGYSVMLIDKGRRVGGRVSTRRSDGFMFNHGAQYITARTDEFTEALAAATSAGMAGNWQLDPAKNVVIGAPMMRAIPGFLADGLPIQQNRRIARISRQADHIACIDTEGDALRAGQVICTAPAPQTATLLASDFPALAATAASATYAPCVTIMLGLADDSHLPATPLHAPQHDIGWAMRETARPHVASTRPALTIQASAEWSAAHINDTDDTSIAQLIDKYQLASGCSVG
;
A
#
# COMPACT_ATOMS: atom_id res chain seq x y z
N MET A 1 -38.75 -2.20 44.82
CA MET A 1 -39.02 -2.39 43.39
C MET A 1 -37.97 -1.60 42.64
N SER A 2 -36.92 -2.28 42.14
CA SER A 2 -35.84 -1.66 41.37
C SER A 2 -36.28 -1.61 39.94
N ALA A 3 -36.38 -0.42 39.36
CA ALA A 3 -36.68 -0.23 37.96
C ALA A 3 -35.45 -0.66 37.16
N ALA A 4 -35.56 -1.76 36.41
CA ALA A 4 -34.59 -2.13 35.39
C ALA A 4 -34.63 -1.06 34.30
N THR A 5 -33.61 -0.23 34.22
CA THR A 5 -33.38 0.68 33.09
C THR A 5 -33.08 -0.18 31.87
N ASN A 6 -34.08 -0.35 31.02
CA ASN A 6 -33.91 -0.91 29.68
C ASN A 6 -33.04 0.10 28.87
N THR A 7 -31.74 -0.08 28.90
CA THR A 7 -30.84 0.60 27.96
C THR A 7 -31.09 0.00 26.58
N THR A 8 -31.88 0.68 25.76
CA THR A 8 -32.01 0.40 24.32
C THR A 8 -30.65 0.65 23.69
N THR A 9 -29.85 -0.41 23.54
CA THR A 9 -28.59 -0.33 22.80
C THR A 9 -28.92 -0.14 21.33
N THR A 10 -28.54 1.01 20.76
CA THR A 10 -28.63 1.23 19.32
C THR A 10 -27.62 0.31 18.64
N PRO A 11 -28.01 -0.48 17.64
CA PRO A 11 -27.08 -1.37 16.96
C PRO A 11 -25.90 -0.58 16.34
N PRO A 12 -24.75 -1.20 16.15
CA PRO A 12 -23.61 -0.57 15.48
C PRO A 12 -23.99 -0.23 14.02
N ASP A 13 -23.31 0.76 13.45
CA ASP A 13 -23.54 1.21 12.07
C ASP A 13 -23.12 0.14 11.06
N TYR A 14 -22.12 -0.68 11.43
CA TYR A 14 -21.55 -1.76 10.61
C TYR A 14 -21.23 -2.99 11.45
N ASP A 15 -21.34 -4.19 10.87
CA ASP A 15 -20.83 -5.41 11.51
C ASP A 15 -19.30 -5.36 11.60
N LEU A 16 -18.65 -4.86 10.53
CA LEU A 16 -17.21 -4.80 10.40
C LEU A 16 -16.73 -3.47 9.81
N LEU A 17 -15.83 -2.82 10.51
CA LEU A 17 -15.10 -1.68 10.00
C LEU A 17 -13.64 -2.06 9.75
N ILE A 18 -13.10 -1.69 8.58
CA ILE A 18 -11.72 -2.00 8.21
C ILE A 18 -10.95 -0.69 8.04
N ILE A 19 -9.88 -0.52 8.82
CA ILE A 19 -9.00 0.63 8.74
C ILE A 19 -7.84 0.32 7.81
N GLY A 20 -7.82 1.03 6.67
CA GLY A 20 -6.84 0.87 5.59
C GLY A 20 -7.43 0.18 4.35
N ALA A 21 -7.34 0.84 3.19
CA ALA A 21 -7.71 0.31 1.88
C ALA A 21 -6.47 -0.08 1.04
N GLY A 22 -5.47 -0.67 1.69
CA GLY A 22 -4.40 -1.42 1.05
C GLY A 22 -4.86 -2.83 0.65
N ILE A 23 -3.98 -3.62 0.00
CA ILE A 23 -4.31 -4.99 -0.46
C ILE A 23 -4.95 -5.84 0.65
N ALA A 24 -4.39 -5.82 1.86
CA ALA A 24 -4.91 -6.59 2.98
C ALA A 24 -6.33 -6.17 3.39
N GLY A 25 -6.58 -4.87 3.51
CA GLY A 25 -7.91 -4.35 3.85
C GLY A 25 -8.94 -4.63 2.76
N LEU A 26 -8.56 -4.47 1.49
CA LEU A 26 -9.43 -4.77 0.35
C LEU A 26 -9.77 -6.26 0.27
N ALA A 27 -8.79 -7.15 0.50
CA ALA A 27 -9.02 -8.59 0.53
C ALA A 27 -9.97 -8.96 1.69
N ALA A 28 -9.71 -8.45 2.90
CA ALA A 28 -10.57 -8.68 4.06
C ALA A 28 -12.01 -8.18 3.82
N GLY A 29 -12.15 -6.98 3.22
CA GLY A 29 -13.45 -6.40 2.89
C GLY A 29 -14.25 -7.27 1.92
N ARG A 30 -13.63 -7.75 0.85
CA ARG A 30 -14.28 -8.67 -0.10
C ARG A 30 -14.72 -9.99 0.53
N MET A 31 -13.88 -10.56 1.38
CA MET A 31 -14.21 -11.79 2.10
C MET A 31 -15.40 -11.58 3.05
N ALA A 32 -15.37 -10.51 3.85
CA ALA A 32 -16.44 -10.20 4.79
C ALA A 32 -17.77 -9.89 4.06
N GLN A 33 -17.72 -9.11 2.97
CA GLN A 33 -18.92 -8.81 2.16
C GLN A 33 -19.53 -10.10 1.56
N ARG A 34 -18.69 -11.01 1.04
CA ARG A 34 -19.15 -12.32 0.54
C ARG A 34 -19.75 -13.19 1.65
N ALA A 35 -19.28 -13.04 2.88
CA ALA A 35 -19.84 -13.73 4.05
C ALA A 35 -21.12 -13.06 4.60
N GLY A 36 -21.61 -11.99 3.97
CA GLY A 36 -22.86 -11.33 4.33
C GLY A 36 -22.74 -10.25 5.41
N TYR A 37 -21.51 -9.86 5.79
CA TYR A 37 -21.31 -8.77 6.76
C TYR A 37 -21.58 -7.41 6.11
N SER A 38 -22.20 -6.50 6.85
CA SER A 38 -22.20 -5.08 6.53
C SER A 38 -20.81 -4.51 6.83
N VAL A 39 -20.09 -4.11 5.77
CA VAL A 39 -18.68 -3.71 5.83
C VAL A 39 -18.53 -2.25 5.44
N MET A 40 -17.61 -1.52 6.11
CA MET A 40 -17.12 -0.22 5.66
C MET A 40 -15.59 -0.20 5.76
N LEU A 41 -14.92 0.27 4.71
CA LEU A 41 -13.47 0.52 4.73
C LEU A 41 -13.22 2.02 4.90
N ILE A 42 -12.23 2.37 5.71
CA ILE A 42 -11.80 3.76 5.93
C ILE A 42 -10.32 3.87 5.57
N ASP A 43 -9.99 4.82 4.71
CA ASP A 43 -8.60 5.10 4.36
C ASP A 43 -8.28 6.60 4.45
N LYS A 44 -7.11 6.92 5.01
CA LYS A 44 -6.62 8.30 5.10
C LYS A 44 -6.17 8.86 3.76
N GLY A 45 -5.87 7.99 2.81
CA GLY A 45 -5.39 8.35 1.48
C GLY A 45 -6.52 8.79 0.56
N ARG A 46 -6.16 9.59 -0.43
CA ARG A 46 -7.08 10.01 -1.50
C ARG A 46 -7.40 8.88 -2.49
N ARG A 47 -6.67 7.77 -2.43
CA ARG A 47 -6.80 6.63 -3.35
C ARG A 47 -6.47 5.34 -2.63
N VAL A 48 -7.13 4.26 -3.03
CA VAL A 48 -6.85 2.90 -2.55
C VAL A 48 -5.48 2.40 -3.01
N GLY A 49 -4.96 1.37 -2.33
CA GLY A 49 -3.76 0.64 -2.72
C GLY A 49 -2.65 0.67 -1.67
N GLY A 50 -2.59 1.71 -0.82
CA GLY A 50 -1.54 1.81 0.19
C GLY A 50 -0.13 1.73 -0.42
N ARG A 51 0.65 0.72 -0.05
CA ARG A 51 2.01 0.49 -0.57
C ARG A 51 2.06 -0.08 -1.99
N VAL A 52 0.94 -0.46 -2.59
CA VAL A 52 0.83 -0.75 -4.03
C VAL A 52 0.30 0.51 -4.72
N SER A 53 1.16 1.51 -4.82
CA SER A 53 0.78 2.85 -5.26
C SER A 53 1.51 3.26 -6.54
N THR A 54 0.85 4.11 -7.31
CA THR A 54 1.40 4.77 -8.49
C THR A 54 1.22 6.27 -8.31
N ARG A 55 2.27 7.04 -8.49
CA ARG A 55 2.25 8.50 -8.50
C ARG A 55 2.19 9.00 -9.94
N ARG A 56 1.36 10.01 -10.16
CA ARG A 56 1.34 10.79 -11.40
C ARG A 56 1.68 12.23 -11.05
N SER A 57 2.67 12.79 -11.73
CA SER A 57 3.10 14.18 -11.59
C SER A 57 3.59 14.69 -12.94
N ASP A 58 3.11 15.84 -13.37
CA ASP A 58 3.55 16.54 -14.57
C ASP A 58 3.56 15.67 -15.86
N GLY A 59 2.57 14.78 -15.96
CA GLY A 59 2.42 13.84 -17.05
C GLY A 59 3.32 12.60 -16.96
N PHE A 60 4.21 12.51 -15.99
CA PHE A 60 4.97 11.31 -15.67
C PHE A 60 4.16 10.34 -14.82
N MET A 61 4.52 9.06 -14.89
CA MET A 61 3.93 8.01 -14.07
C MET A 61 5.03 7.17 -13.43
N PHE A 62 4.95 6.99 -12.10
CA PHE A 62 5.94 6.28 -11.30
C PHE A 62 5.26 5.21 -10.45
N ASN A 63 5.66 3.95 -10.61
CA ASN A 63 5.25 2.86 -9.74
C ASN A 63 6.24 2.75 -8.56
N HIS A 64 6.14 3.70 -7.62
CA HIS A 64 7.11 3.93 -6.55
C HIS A 64 6.94 3.03 -5.32
N GLY A 65 5.85 2.29 -5.23
CA GLY A 65 5.60 1.33 -4.16
C GLY A 65 6.09 -0.08 -4.53
N ALA A 66 5.23 -1.09 -4.33
CA ALA A 66 5.52 -2.45 -4.77
C ALA A 66 5.79 -2.48 -6.28
N GLN A 67 6.87 -3.17 -6.64
CA GLN A 67 7.32 -3.22 -8.03
C GLN A 67 6.62 -4.31 -8.84
N TYR A 68 6.18 -5.34 -8.14
CA TYR A 68 5.40 -6.48 -8.64
C TYR A 68 4.71 -7.18 -7.46
N ILE A 69 3.91 -8.18 -7.76
CA ILE A 69 3.21 -9.02 -6.78
C ILE A 69 3.46 -10.48 -7.10
N THR A 70 3.66 -11.30 -6.07
CA THR A 70 3.65 -12.76 -6.14
C THR A 70 2.62 -13.30 -5.18
N ALA A 71 1.80 -14.25 -5.59
CA ALA A 71 0.86 -14.95 -4.73
C ALA A 71 1.52 -16.18 -4.12
N ARG A 72 1.13 -16.52 -2.88
CA ARG A 72 1.58 -17.72 -2.16
C ARG A 72 0.42 -18.61 -1.74
N THR A 73 -0.81 -18.10 -1.80
CA THR A 73 -2.02 -18.87 -1.50
C THR A 73 -2.90 -18.96 -2.75
N ASP A 74 -3.73 -19.98 -2.82
CA ASP A 74 -4.63 -20.21 -3.96
C ASP A 74 -5.64 -19.05 -4.09
N GLU A 75 -6.20 -18.56 -2.98
CA GLU A 75 -7.18 -17.50 -2.98
C GLU A 75 -6.61 -16.19 -3.55
N PHE A 76 -5.35 -15.88 -3.23
CA PHE A 76 -4.71 -14.69 -3.78
C PHE A 76 -4.27 -14.88 -5.23
N THR A 77 -3.89 -16.09 -5.61
CA THR A 77 -3.62 -16.47 -7.00
C THR A 77 -4.86 -16.30 -7.85
N GLU A 78 -6.02 -16.77 -7.41
CA GLU A 78 -7.31 -16.60 -8.08
C GLU A 78 -7.69 -15.10 -8.20
N ALA A 79 -7.47 -14.31 -7.15
CA ALA A 79 -7.75 -12.89 -7.18
C ALA A 79 -6.88 -12.14 -8.21
N LEU A 80 -5.59 -12.51 -8.33
CA LEU A 80 -4.70 -11.94 -9.35
C LEU A 80 -5.06 -12.43 -10.76
N ALA A 81 -5.47 -13.70 -10.93
CA ALA A 81 -5.95 -14.23 -12.19
C ALA A 81 -7.22 -13.50 -12.67
N ALA A 82 -8.15 -13.24 -11.75
CA ALA A 82 -9.35 -12.45 -12.04
C ALA A 82 -9.01 -11.01 -12.47
N ALA A 83 -8.06 -10.37 -11.78
CA ALA A 83 -7.58 -9.04 -12.16
C ALA A 83 -6.92 -9.06 -13.55
N THR A 84 -6.16 -10.11 -13.87
CA THR A 84 -5.53 -10.30 -15.20
C THR A 84 -6.58 -10.49 -16.29
N SER A 85 -7.59 -11.32 -16.04
CA SER A 85 -8.70 -11.53 -16.97
C SER A 85 -9.52 -10.26 -17.22
N ALA A 86 -9.60 -9.37 -16.22
CA ALA A 86 -10.24 -8.06 -16.33
C ALA A 86 -9.35 -6.99 -16.99
N GLY A 87 -8.12 -7.33 -17.41
CA GLY A 87 -7.16 -6.38 -17.98
C GLY A 87 -6.54 -5.41 -16.98
N MET A 88 -6.70 -5.66 -15.67
CA MET A 88 -6.16 -4.82 -14.59
C MET A 88 -4.82 -5.30 -14.06
N ALA A 89 -4.32 -6.41 -14.58
CA ALA A 89 -3.02 -6.98 -14.28
C ALA A 89 -2.45 -7.71 -15.50
N GLY A 90 -1.17 -8.03 -15.46
CA GLY A 90 -0.50 -8.86 -16.46
C GLY A 90 0.69 -9.59 -15.88
N ASN A 91 1.09 -10.69 -16.52
CA ASN A 91 2.26 -11.45 -16.11
C ASN A 91 3.54 -10.76 -16.56
N TRP A 92 4.56 -10.81 -15.72
CA TRP A 92 5.90 -10.32 -16.03
C TRP A 92 6.91 -11.47 -15.95
N GLN A 93 7.58 -11.78 -17.04
CA GLN A 93 8.63 -12.81 -17.13
C GLN A 93 9.94 -12.30 -16.49
N LEU A 94 9.89 -11.99 -15.19
CA LEU A 94 11.03 -11.48 -14.44
C LEU A 94 11.90 -12.60 -13.88
N ASP A 95 11.27 -13.66 -13.40
CA ASP A 95 11.90 -14.83 -12.82
C ASP A 95 11.13 -16.07 -13.32
N PRO A 96 11.77 -16.96 -14.08
CA PRO A 96 11.10 -18.16 -14.60
C PRO A 96 10.53 -19.08 -13.51
N ALA A 97 11.09 -19.01 -12.29
CA ALA A 97 10.64 -19.82 -11.16
C ALA A 97 9.43 -19.24 -10.41
N LYS A 98 9.01 -18.02 -10.75
CA LYS A 98 7.95 -17.30 -10.03
C LYS A 98 6.87 -16.78 -10.97
N ASN A 99 5.63 -16.92 -10.56
CA ASN A 99 4.53 -16.19 -11.20
C ASN A 99 4.54 -14.74 -10.68
N VAL A 100 5.12 -13.84 -11.48
CA VAL A 100 5.23 -12.41 -11.17
C VAL A 100 4.13 -11.68 -11.90
N VAL A 101 3.33 -10.91 -11.17
CA VAL A 101 2.20 -10.15 -11.70
C VAL A 101 2.41 -8.66 -11.43
N ILE A 102 2.10 -7.83 -12.42
CA ILE A 102 2.09 -6.37 -12.29
C ILE A 102 0.73 -5.80 -12.66
N GLY A 103 0.42 -4.62 -12.13
CA GLY A 103 -0.80 -3.90 -12.49
C GLY A 103 -0.74 -3.32 -13.90
N ALA A 104 -1.85 -3.37 -14.62
CA ALA A 104 -2.06 -2.82 -15.95
C ALA A 104 -3.24 -1.83 -15.93
N PRO A 105 -3.10 -0.59 -16.40
CA PRO A 105 -1.91 0.04 -17.00
C PRO A 105 -0.91 0.59 -15.97
N MET A 106 -1.05 0.32 -14.70
CA MET A 106 -0.19 0.75 -13.60
C MET A 106 -0.37 -0.14 -12.37
N MET A 107 0.61 -0.19 -11.47
CA MET A 107 0.55 -1.06 -10.28
C MET A 107 -0.73 -0.88 -9.45
N ARG A 108 -1.23 0.36 -9.30
CA ARG A 108 -2.46 0.64 -8.57
C ARG A 108 -3.73 0.08 -9.22
N ALA A 109 -3.70 -0.44 -10.43
CA ALA A 109 -4.88 -1.05 -11.06
C ALA A 109 -5.33 -2.30 -10.29
N ILE A 110 -4.41 -3.10 -9.74
CA ILE A 110 -4.75 -4.28 -8.94
C ILE A 110 -5.56 -3.92 -7.69
N PRO A 111 -5.11 -3.04 -6.78
CA PRO A 111 -5.96 -2.62 -5.67
C PRO A 111 -7.24 -1.91 -6.13
N GLY A 112 -7.24 -1.19 -7.25
CA GLY A 112 -8.45 -0.62 -7.84
C GLY A 112 -9.47 -1.70 -8.19
N PHE A 113 -9.06 -2.78 -8.83
CA PHE A 113 -9.90 -3.95 -9.11
C PHE A 113 -10.43 -4.62 -7.84
N LEU A 114 -9.58 -4.76 -6.81
CA LEU A 114 -10.01 -5.34 -5.54
C LEU A 114 -10.98 -4.43 -4.77
N ALA A 115 -10.97 -3.14 -5.01
CA ALA A 115 -11.85 -2.16 -4.36
C ALA A 115 -13.23 -2.10 -4.99
N ASP A 116 -13.40 -2.64 -6.19
CA ASP A 116 -14.67 -2.58 -6.92
C ASP A 116 -15.81 -3.24 -6.14
N GLY A 117 -16.92 -2.53 -5.99
CA GLY A 117 -18.08 -2.96 -5.22
C GLY A 117 -17.93 -2.88 -3.69
N LEU A 118 -16.79 -2.42 -3.15
CA LEU A 118 -16.64 -2.22 -1.71
C LEU A 118 -17.02 -0.79 -1.28
N PRO A 119 -17.76 -0.62 -0.17
CA PRO A 119 -18.00 0.70 0.42
C PRO A 119 -16.70 1.20 1.08
N ILE A 120 -16.11 2.27 0.53
CA ILE A 120 -14.84 2.83 0.99
C ILE A 120 -14.97 4.34 1.19
N GLN A 121 -14.68 4.82 2.39
CA GLN A 121 -14.49 6.24 2.67
C GLN A 121 -13.01 6.60 2.64
N GLN A 122 -12.62 7.38 1.65
CA GLN A 122 -11.27 7.92 1.48
C GLN A 122 -11.13 9.30 2.11
N ASN A 123 -9.90 9.80 2.26
CA ASN A 123 -9.58 11.08 2.91
C ASN A 123 -10.07 11.16 4.37
N ARG A 124 -10.31 10.04 5.02
CA ARG A 124 -10.76 9.99 6.40
C ARG A 124 -9.71 9.27 7.26
N ARG A 125 -9.12 10.01 8.19
CA ARG A 125 -8.06 9.49 9.06
C ARG A 125 -8.66 9.13 10.41
N ILE A 126 -8.62 7.85 10.79
CA ILE A 126 -8.91 7.43 12.16
C ILE A 126 -7.75 7.86 13.06
N ALA A 127 -8.08 8.51 14.16
CA ALA A 127 -7.16 8.97 15.19
C ALA A 127 -7.08 8.00 16.37
N ARG A 128 -8.19 7.30 16.70
CA ARG A 128 -8.28 6.39 17.83
C ARG A 128 -9.33 5.33 17.62
N ILE A 129 -9.08 4.14 18.16
CA ILE A 129 -10.05 3.04 18.28
C ILE A 129 -10.38 2.89 19.77
N SER A 130 -11.66 2.98 20.12
CA SER A 130 -12.11 2.96 21.50
C SER A 130 -13.14 1.86 21.75
N ARG A 131 -12.98 1.15 22.86
CA ARG A 131 -13.93 0.13 23.31
C ARG A 131 -15.10 0.81 24.00
N GLN A 132 -16.30 0.47 23.57
CA GLN A 132 -17.55 0.83 24.23
C GLN A 132 -18.20 -0.43 24.83
N ALA A 133 -19.31 -0.25 25.55
CA ALA A 133 -19.99 -1.36 26.23
C ALA A 133 -20.52 -2.42 25.24
N ASP A 134 -21.02 -2.01 24.10
CA ASP A 134 -21.72 -2.82 23.10
C ASP A 134 -21.14 -2.75 21.68
N HIS A 135 -20.12 -1.91 21.44
CA HIS A 135 -19.49 -1.73 20.12
C HIS A 135 -18.05 -1.24 20.25
N ILE A 136 -17.38 -1.11 19.11
CA ILE A 136 -16.09 -0.44 18.98
C ILE A 136 -16.32 0.87 18.21
N ALA A 137 -15.85 1.98 18.77
CA ALA A 137 -15.89 3.29 18.14
C ALA A 137 -14.56 3.60 17.48
N CYS A 138 -14.59 3.89 16.16
CA CYS A 138 -13.46 4.43 15.43
C CYS A 138 -13.63 5.92 15.25
N ILE A 139 -12.81 6.71 15.96
CA ILE A 139 -12.90 8.16 16.02
C ILE A 139 -11.87 8.74 15.07
N ASP A 140 -12.30 9.61 14.18
CA ASP A 140 -11.43 10.28 13.22
C ASP A 140 -10.77 11.54 13.79
N THR A 141 -9.95 12.20 12.97
CA THR A 141 -9.23 13.42 13.36
C THR A 141 -10.15 14.65 13.54
N GLU A 142 -11.39 14.59 13.07
CA GLU A 142 -12.39 15.66 13.20
C GLU A 142 -13.27 15.44 14.44
N GLY A 143 -13.16 14.28 15.07
CA GLY A 143 -13.92 13.90 16.26
C GLY A 143 -15.17 13.07 15.95
N ASP A 144 -15.45 12.80 14.68
CA ASP A 144 -16.59 12.00 14.27
C ASP A 144 -16.31 10.51 14.52
N ALA A 145 -17.31 9.80 15.04
CA ALA A 145 -17.21 8.40 15.39
C ALA A 145 -18.01 7.52 14.43
N LEU A 146 -17.40 6.41 14.00
CA LEU A 146 -18.06 5.28 13.36
C LEU A 146 -18.15 4.11 14.35
N ARG A 147 -19.30 3.45 14.40
CA ARG A 147 -19.58 2.38 15.34
C ARG A 147 -19.61 1.04 14.62
N ALA A 148 -18.84 0.07 15.11
CA ALA A 148 -18.79 -1.26 14.51
C ALA A 148 -18.83 -2.36 15.57
N GLY A 149 -19.40 -3.52 15.22
CA GLY A 149 -19.32 -4.71 16.06
C GLY A 149 -17.91 -5.26 16.14
N GLN A 150 -17.17 -5.18 15.04
CA GLN A 150 -15.78 -5.62 14.93
C GLN A 150 -14.94 -4.61 14.14
N VAL A 151 -13.62 -4.60 14.39
CA VAL A 151 -12.68 -3.75 13.68
C VAL A 151 -11.47 -4.57 13.24
N ILE A 152 -11.11 -4.47 11.95
CA ILE A 152 -9.84 -4.97 11.42
C ILE A 152 -8.95 -3.75 11.11
N CYS A 153 -7.77 -3.69 11.74
CA CYS A 153 -6.80 -2.65 11.42
C CYS A 153 -5.71 -3.21 10.50
N THR A 154 -5.65 -2.71 9.26
CA THR A 154 -4.64 -3.08 8.26
C THR A 154 -3.63 -1.96 8.00
N ALA A 155 -3.65 -0.91 8.81
CA ALA A 155 -2.63 0.12 8.79
C ALA A 155 -1.24 -0.47 9.13
N PRO A 156 -0.13 0.17 8.71
CA PRO A 156 1.20 -0.25 9.14
C PRO A 156 1.29 -0.38 10.67
N ALA A 157 2.02 -1.38 11.16
CA ALA A 157 2.03 -1.72 12.57
C ALA A 157 2.36 -0.56 13.53
N PRO A 158 3.29 0.37 13.24
CA PRO A 158 3.49 1.54 14.10
C PRO A 158 2.24 2.43 14.22
N GLN A 159 1.50 2.60 13.12
CA GLN A 159 0.23 3.37 13.14
C GLN A 159 -0.85 2.58 13.88
N THR A 160 -0.95 1.28 13.68
CA THR A 160 -1.87 0.39 14.39
C THR A 160 -1.62 0.43 15.90
N ALA A 161 -0.36 0.39 16.34
CA ALA A 161 0.00 0.51 17.74
C ALA A 161 -0.52 1.83 18.35
N THR A 162 -0.35 2.94 17.66
CA THR A 162 -0.87 4.24 18.10
C THR A 162 -2.40 4.25 18.20
N LEU A 163 -3.10 3.70 17.21
CA LEU A 163 -4.57 3.66 17.20
C LEU A 163 -5.18 2.84 18.33
N LEU A 164 -4.47 1.80 18.76
CA LEU A 164 -4.92 0.84 19.77
C LEU A 164 -4.46 1.15 21.20
N ALA A 165 -3.53 2.08 21.37
CA ALA A 165 -2.76 2.25 22.61
C ALA A 165 -3.62 2.44 23.86
N SER A 166 -4.73 3.18 23.78
CA SER A 166 -5.55 3.50 24.95
C SER A 166 -6.38 2.32 25.46
N ASP A 167 -7.09 1.64 24.56
CA ASP A 167 -8.15 0.70 24.95
C ASP A 167 -7.78 -0.77 24.64
N PHE A 168 -6.71 -0.99 23.87
CA PHE A 168 -6.26 -2.32 23.46
C PHE A 168 -4.73 -2.48 23.63
N PRO A 169 -4.17 -2.25 24.82
CA PRO A 169 -2.71 -2.17 25.01
C PRO A 169 -1.96 -3.45 24.63
N ALA A 170 -2.54 -4.62 24.82
CA ALA A 170 -1.92 -5.89 24.42
C ALA A 170 -1.77 -6.00 22.88
N LEU A 171 -2.81 -5.61 22.13
CA LEU A 171 -2.74 -5.58 20.67
C LEU A 171 -1.80 -4.47 20.16
N ALA A 172 -1.79 -3.33 20.85
CA ALA A 172 -0.84 -2.25 20.55
C ALA A 172 0.61 -2.71 20.74
N ALA A 173 0.92 -3.42 21.83
CA ALA A 173 2.25 -3.99 22.08
C ALA A 173 2.65 -5.01 21.02
N THR A 174 1.73 -5.89 20.59
CA THR A 174 1.96 -6.83 19.50
C THR A 174 2.26 -6.09 18.19
N ALA A 175 1.50 -5.05 17.87
CA ALA A 175 1.77 -4.24 16.69
C ALA A 175 3.13 -3.52 16.79
N ALA A 176 3.47 -2.97 17.96
CA ALA A 176 4.72 -2.26 18.19
C ALA A 176 5.96 -3.16 18.08
N SER A 177 5.83 -4.48 18.24
CA SER A 177 6.95 -5.42 18.07
C SER A 177 7.38 -5.64 16.63
N ALA A 178 6.56 -5.22 15.66
CA ALA A 178 6.90 -5.35 14.24
C ALA A 178 7.94 -4.30 13.83
N THR A 179 9.02 -4.76 13.21
CA THR A 179 10.07 -3.89 12.67
C THR A 179 9.86 -3.65 11.17
N TYR A 180 10.14 -2.42 10.74
CA TYR A 180 10.08 -2.02 9.34
C TYR A 180 11.44 -1.54 8.88
N ALA A 181 11.91 -2.09 7.77
CA ALA A 181 13.02 -1.51 7.05
C ALA A 181 12.54 -0.30 6.23
N PRO A 182 13.21 0.85 6.30
CA PRO A 182 12.90 1.97 5.43
C PRO A 182 13.28 1.67 3.99
N CYS A 183 12.66 2.41 3.06
CA CYS A 183 12.97 2.34 1.63
C CYS A 183 12.84 3.75 1.05
N VAL A 184 13.97 4.42 0.93
CA VAL A 184 14.04 5.70 0.21
C VAL A 184 13.82 5.41 -1.27
N THR A 185 12.92 6.16 -1.88
CA THR A 185 12.59 5.98 -3.30
C THR A 185 12.65 7.33 -4.01
N ILE A 186 13.46 7.42 -5.04
CA ILE A 186 13.49 8.58 -5.93
C ILE A 186 12.76 8.30 -7.24
N MET A 187 12.16 9.33 -7.78
CA MET A 187 11.34 9.29 -9.00
C MET A 187 11.83 10.40 -9.92
N LEU A 188 12.42 10.03 -11.03
CA LEU A 188 13.07 10.96 -11.98
C LEU A 188 12.28 11.00 -13.28
N GLY A 189 11.80 12.18 -13.65
CA GLY A 189 11.33 12.46 -14.99
C GLY A 189 12.53 12.80 -15.88
N LEU A 190 12.66 12.16 -17.03
CA LEU A 190 13.81 12.29 -17.91
C LEU A 190 13.40 12.90 -19.26
N ALA A 191 14.36 13.46 -19.99
CA ALA A 191 14.16 13.89 -21.36
C ALA A 191 14.12 12.68 -22.31
N ASP A 192 14.97 11.68 -22.07
CA ASP A 192 15.06 10.41 -22.80
C ASP A 192 15.50 9.31 -21.83
N ASP A 193 14.97 8.10 -21.99
CA ASP A 193 15.34 6.92 -21.21
C ASP A 193 15.73 5.71 -22.08
N SER A 194 15.86 5.92 -23.39
CA SER A 194 16.14 4.85 -24.38
C SER A 194 17.48 4.15 -24.13
N HIS A 195 18.46 4.86 -23.58
CA HIS A 195 19.80 4.36 -23.24
C HIS A 195 19.85 3.62 -21.91
N LEU A 196 18.80 3.70 -21.09
CA LEU A 196 18.74 3.00 -19.79
C LEU A 196 18.32 1.53 -19.99
N PRO A 197 18.71 0.62 -19.07
CA PRO A 197 18.35 -0.79 -19.16
C PRO A 197 16.82 -0.99 -19.25
N ALA A 198 16.40 -1.90 -20.13
CA ALA A 198 15.00 -2.30 -20.26
C ALA A 198 14.58 -3.33 -19.19
N THR A 199 15.54 -3.92 -18.47
CA THR A 199 15.34 -4.85 -17.39
C THR A 199 15.55 -4.15 -16.04
N PRO A 200 14.89 -4.62 -14.97
CA PRO A 200 15.15 -4.08 -13.64
C PRO A 200 16.60 -4.28 -13.22
N LEU A 201 17.16 -3.29 -12.54
CA LEU A 201 18.45 -3.38 -11.90
C LEU A 201 18.23 -3.71 -10.39
N HIS A 202 18.88 -4.77 -9.93
CA HIS A 202 19.01 -5.09 -8.51
C HIS A 202 20.50 -5.20 -8.20
N ALA A 203 21.04 -4.23 -7.48
CA ALA A 203 22.45 -4.09 -7.22
C ALA A 203 22.70 -3.66 -5.76
N PRO A 204 22.42 -4.55 -4.77
CA PRO A 204 22.53 -4.21 -3.36
C PRO A 204 23.94 -3.84 -2.94
N GLN A 205 24.99 -4.35 -3.60
CA GLN A 205 26.39 -3.98 -3.41
C GLN A 205 26.68 -2.50 -3.78
N HIS A 206 25.76 -1.85 -4.50
CA HIS A 206 25.79 -0.43 -4.82
C HIS A 206 24.61 0.32 -4.18
N ASP A 207 24.05 -0.24 -3.09
CA ASP A 207 22.92 0.32 -2.34
C ASP A 207 21.61 0.46 -3.15
N ILE A 208 21.51 -0.13 -4.33
CA ILE A 208 20.30 -0.15 -5.14
C ILE A 208 19.52 -1.43 -4.85
N GLY A 209 18.40 -1.30 -4.12
CA GLY A 209 17.47 -2.39 -3.89
C GLY A 209 16.68 -2.75 -5.16
N TRP A 210 16.32 -1.73 -5.94
CA TRP A 210 15.61 -1.88 -7.21
C TRP A 210 15.68 -0.59 -8.02
N ALA A 211 15.89 -0.72 -9.32
CA ALA A 211 15.69 0.41 -10.24
C ALA A 211 15.05 -0.07 -11.54
N MET A 212 14.13 0.73 -12.08
CA MET A 212 13.43 0.39 -13.33
C MET A 212 12.96 1.63 -14.05
N ARG A 213 13.22 1.72 -15.36
CA ARG A 213 12.58 2.71 -16.20
C ARG A 213 11.10 2.34 -16.42
N GLU A 214 10.22 3.31 -16.28
CA GLU A 214 8.77 3.07 -16.30
C GLU A 214 8.26 2.71 -17.70
N THR A 215 8.89 3.24 -18.76
CA THR A 215 8.54 2.96 -20.17
C THR A 215 8.85 1.52 -20.62
N ALA A 216 9.73 0.81 -19.90
CA ALA A 216 10.08 -0.57 -20.22
C ALA A 216 9.29 -1.61 -19.41
N ARG A 217 8.41 -1.18 -18.49
CA ARG A 217 7.56 -2.12 -17.77
C ARG A 217 6.53 -2.73 -18.71
N PRO A 218 6.35 -4.05 -18.74
CA PRO A 218 5.28 -4.66 -19.51
C PRO A 218 3.92 -4.22 -18.94
N HIS A 219 2.92 -4.14 -19.80
CA HIS A 219 1.53 -3.77 -19.46
C HIS A 219 1.33 -2.37 -18.85
N VAL A 220 2.39 -1.58 -18.69
CA VAL A 220 2.33 -0.22 -18.11
C VAL A 220 2.22 0.81 -19.22
N ALA A 221 1.26 1.72 -19.11
CA ALA A 221 1.02 2.79 -20.10
C ALA A 221 1.82 4.06 -19.75
N SER A 222 3.13 3.95 -19.49
CA SER A 222 3.99 5.12 -19.36
C SER A 222 4.48 5.55 -20.75
N THR A 223 4.22 6.79 -21.10
CA THR A 223 4.63 7.37 -22.40
C THR A 223 5.73 8.41 -22.25
N ARG A 224 5.98 8.87 -21.02
CA ARG A 224 7.06 9.83 -20.73
C ARG A 224 8.23 9.09 -20.09
N PRO A 225 9.46 9.39 -20.53
CA PRO A 225 10.68 8.82 -19.98
C PRO A 225 10.76 9.05 -18.47
N ALA A 226 10.87 7.97 -17.70
CA ALA A 226 10.89 8.05 -16.24
C ALA A 226 11.64 6.86 -15.62
N LEU A 227 12.35 7.13 -14.54
CA LEU A 227 13.11 6.15 -13.77
C LEU A 227 12.68 6.18 -12.30
N THR A 228 12.37 5.02 -11.76
CA THR A 228 12.16 4.83 -10.32
C THR A 228 13.34 4.06 -9.74
N ILE A 229 13.97 4.61 -8.70
CA ILE A 229 15.07 3.96 -7.96
C ILE A 229 14.65 3.81 -6.51
N GLN A 230 14.72 2.59 -5.99
CA GLN A 230 14.53 2.26 -4.58
C GLN A 230 15.88 1.87 -3.99
N ALA A 231 16.29 2.56 -2.96
CA ALA A 231 17.52 2.24 -2.25
C ALA A 231 17.40 0.92 -1.47
N SER A 232 18.54 0.33 -1.11
CA SER A 232 18.60 -0.78 -0.16
C SER A 232 18.05 -0.36 1.21
N ALA A 233 17.61 -1.33 2.00
CA ALA A 233 17.13 -1.06 3.36
C ALA A 233 18.23 -0.47 4.25
N GLU A 234 19.46 -0.95 4.08
CA GLU A 234 20.63 -0.50 4.86
C GLU A 234 20.96 0.95 4.53
N TRP A 235 21.09 1.29 3.25
CA TRP A 235 21.32 2.66 2.83
C TRP A 235 20.18 3.58 3.28
N SER A 236 18.94 3.15 3.12
CA SER A 236 17.77 3.94 3.52
C SER A 236 17.77 4.24 5.03
N ALA A 237 18.17 3.27 5.86
CA ALA A 237 18.24 3.46 7.31
C ALA A 237 19.30 4.48 7.70
N ALA A 238 20.44 4.49 7.01
CA ALA A 238 21.53 5.43 7.27
C ALA A 238 21.20 6.87 6.82
N HIS A 239 20.36 7.03 5.78
CA HIS A 239 20.13 8.31 5.11
C HIS A 239 18.68 8.83 5.24
N ILE A 240 17.87 8.24 6.12
CA ILE A 240 16.43 8.59 6.27
C ILE A 240 16.21 10.05 6.69
N ASN A 241 17.19 10.69 7.28
CA ASN A 241 17.15 12.08 7.74
C ASN A 241 17.88 13.07 6.81
N ASP A 242 18.43 12.59 5.70
CA ASP A 242 19.06 13.45 4.72
C ASP A 242 18.02 14.34 4.01
N THR A 243 18.47 15.42 3.41
CA THR A 243 17.60 16.24 2.55
C THR A 243 17.27 15.49 1.26
N ASP A 244 16.12 15.83 0.65
CA ASP A 244 15.72 15.24 -0.62
C ASP A 244 16.79 15.41 -1.70
N ASP A 245 17.37 16.59 -1.83
CA ASP A 245 18.42 16.88 -2.83
C ASP A 245 19.67 16.02 -2.62
N THR A 246 20.09 15.82 -1.37
CA THR A 246 21.23 14.95 -1.04
C THR A 246 20.94 13.51 -1.41
N SER A 247 19.77 13.00 -1.03
CA SER A 247 19.36 11.64 -1.33
C SER A 247 19.22 11.40 -2.83
N ILE A 248 18.68 12.35 -3.58
CA ILE A 248 18.54 12.28 -5.04
C ILE A 248 19.92 12.20 -5.69
N ALA A 249 20.84 13.12 -5.38
CA ALA A 249 22.19 13.15 -5.96
C ALA A 249 22.94 11.83 -5.70
N GLN A 250 22.96 11.38 -4.45
CA GLN A 250 23.66 10.16 -4.09
C GLN A 250 23.08 8.90 -4.77
N LEU A 251 21.76 8.77 -4.85
CA LEU A 251 21.14 7.61 -5.50
C LEU A 251 21.30 7.62 -7.01
N ILE A 252 21.37 8.79 -7.65
CA ILE A 252 21.73 8.91 -9.07
C ILE A 252 23.15 8.41 -9.28
N ASP A 253 24.13 8.87 -8.50
CA ASP A 253 25.52 8.44 -8.61
C ASP A 253 25.66 6.91 -8.43
N LYS A 254 25.00 6.34 -7.42
CA LYS A 254 24.99 4.90 -7.19
C LYS A 254 24.34 4.11 -8.33
N TYR A 255 23.25 4.62 -8.89
CA TYR A 255 22.60 4.00 -10.04
C TYR A 255 23.52 4.04 -11.26
N GLN A 256 24.14 5.17 -11.56
CA GLN A 256 25.08 5.31 -12.68
C GLN A 256 26.27 4.36 -12.54
N LEU A 257 26.84 4.24 -11.34
CA LEU A 257 27.92 3.29 -11.06
C LEU A 257 27.48 1.84 -11.28
N ALA A 258 26.27 1.48 -10.83
CA ALA A 258 25.76 0.12 -10.90
C ALA A 258 25.29 -0.28 -12.30
N SER A 259 24.73 0.64 -13.07
CA SER A 259 24.15 0.40 -14.40
C SER A 259 25.15 0.64 -15.54
N GLY A 260 26.17 1.45 -15.31
CA GLY A 260 27.06 1.96 -16.35
C GLY A 260 26.41 3.02 -17.27
N CYS A 261 25.22 3.52 -16.91
CA CYS A 261 24.44 4.48 -17.71
C CYS A 261 24.37 5.83 -17.00
N SER A 262 24.52 6.92 -17.72
CA SER A 262 24.29 8.26 -17.19
C SER A 262 22.79 8.55 -17.07
N VAL A 263 22.43 9.35 -16.07
CA VAL A 263 21.09 9.92 -15.90
C VAL A 263 21.23 11.42 -16.11
N GLY A 264 20.70 11.92 -17.22
CA GLY A 264 20.75 13.32 -17.62
C GLY A 264 19.36 13.94 -17.73
#